data_a7cc5cb9300a85f49e50e0d5a8ee8d29
#
_entry.id   a7cc5cb9300a85f49e50e0d5a8ee8d29
#
_cell.length_a   1.000
_cell.length_b   1.000
_cell.length_c   1.000
_cell.angle_alpha   90.00
_cell.angle_beta   90.00
_cell.angle_gamma   90.00
#
_symmetry.space_group_name_H-M   'P 1'
#
loop_
_entity.id
_entity.type
_entity.pdbx_description
1 polymer ?
#
loop_
_entity_poly.entity_id
_entity_poly.type
_entity_poly.pdbx_seq_one_letter_code
_entity_poly.pdbx_strand_id
1 'polypeptide(L)'
;MNYEIIIRDMKGSDLEQVLILRRLIFNSLVSQNFVKEDILINYLKRNPGISSVACTLEGKIIGFLLAGHDGIRGFIYHITVNNQYGIKRIGKMMIDYSLTQLKKVGINTGFIFTQSSTFDLEEFWNDIGWTVIPDKYCLIN
;
A
#
# COMPACT_ATOMS: atom_id res chain seq x y z
N MET A 1 23.27 -3.78 2.54
CA MET A 1 22.88 -4.89 3.44
C MET A 1 21.50 -5.37 3.06
N ASN A 2 21.31 -6.68 2.93
CA ASN A 2 20.02 -7.26 2.59
C ASN A 2 19.33 -7.70 3.88
N TYR A 3 18.23 -7.02 4.19
CA TYR A 3 17.38 -7.41 5.30
C TYR A 3 16.45 -8.54 4.85
N GLU A 4 16.21 -9.50 5.71
CA GLU A 4 15.18 -10.50 5.47
C GLU A 4 13.82 -9.88 5.80
N ILE A 5 12.95 -9.87 4.80
CA ILE A 5 11.65 -9.21 4.88
C ILE A 5 10.56 -10.22 4.60
N ILE A 6 9.52 -10.18 5.42
CA ILE A 6 8.32 -10.99 5.24
C ILE A 6 7.22 -10.10 4.71
N ILE A 7 6.58 -10.53 3.62
CA ILE A 7 5.40 -9.87 3.09
C ILE A 7 4.18 -10.72 3.44
N ARG A 8 3.18 -10.09 4.02
CA ARG A 8 1.93 -10.78 4.36
C ARG A 8 0.76 -9.82 4.30
N ASP A 9 -0.45 -10.34 4.46
CA ASP A 9 -1.65 -9.50 4.49
C ASP A 9 -1.66 -8.60 5.73
N MET A 10 -2.21 -7.42 5.56
CA MET A 10 -2.39 -6.46 6.64
C MET A 10 -3.60 -6.86 7.48
N LYS A 11 -3.45 -6.85 8.78
CA LYS A 11 -4.49 -7.16 9.75
C LYS A 11 -4.83 -5.94 10.59
N GLY A 12 -6.01 -5.97 11.23
CA GLY A 12 -6.40 -4.89 12.13
C GLY A 12 -5.37 -4.63 13.23
N SER A 13 -4.73 -5.69 13.73
CA SER A 13 -3.68 -5.57 14.74
C SER A 13 -2.43 -4.84 14.26
N ASP A 14 -2.26 -4.66 12.95
CA ASP A 14 -1.11 -3.96 12.38
C ASP A 14 -1.30 -2.45 12.32
N LEU A 15 -2.54 -1.97 12.46
CA LEU A 15 -2.87 -0.59 12.15
C LEU A 15 -2.15 0.43 13.04
N GLU A 16 -1.89 0.10 14.28
CA GLU A 16 -1.13 1.00 15.14
C GLU A 16 0.26 1.27 14.55
N GLN A 17 1.00 0.21 14.19
CA GLN A 17 2.32 0.37 13.57
C GLN A 17 2.24 1.04 12.19
N VAL A 18 1.20 0.71 11.41
CA VAL A 18 0.99 1.31 10.10
C VAL A 18 0.81 2.82 10.21
N LEU A 19 -0.02 3.28 11.14
CA LEU A 19 -0.27 4.70 11.34
C LEU A 19 0.96 5.43 11.88
N ILE A 20 1.73 4.79 12.74
CA ILE A 20 3.00 5.34 13.23
C ILE A 20 3.99 5.51 12.08
N LEU A 21 4.15 4.48 11.26
CA LEU A 21 5.05 4.52 10.11
C LEU A 21 4.63 5.64 9.14
N ARG A 22 3.32 5.75 8.89
CA ARG A 22 2.78 6.79 8.03
C ARG A 22 3.17 8.18 8.52
N ARG A 23 3.03 8.43 9.81
CA ARG A 23 3.39 9.72 10.41
C ARG A 23 4.88 10.01 10.36
N LEU A 24 5.72 8.98 10.54
CA LEU A 24 7.17 9.15 10.47
C LEU A 24 7.63 9.56 9.07
N ILE A 25 7.01 9.03 8.03
CA ILE A 25 7.39 9.30 6.65
C ILE A 25 6.76 10.60 6.15
N PHE A 26 5.53 10.88 6.55
CA PHE A 26 4.75 12.03 6.08
C PHE A 26 4.34 12.91 7.25
N ASN A 27 5.28 13.60 7.87
CA ASN A 27 4.98 14.51 8.98
C ASN A 27 4.57 15.92 8.48
N SER A 28 3.81 15.97 7.40
CA SER A 28 3.38 17.21 6.77
C SER A 28 1.87 17.33 6.77
N LEU A 29 1.34 18.38 6.17
CA LEU A 29 -0.09 18.60 6.02
C LEU A 29 -0.78 17.46 5.28
N VAL A 30 -0.06 16.78 4.39
CA VAL A 30 -0.58 15.64 3.65
C VAL A 30 -1.00 14.52 4.60
N SER A 31 -0.29 14.32 5.69
CA SER A 31 -0.59 13.25 6.65
C SER A 31 -1.94 13.43 7.34
N GLN A 32 -2.45 14.65 7.41
CA GLN A 32 -3.73 14.94 8.05
C GLN A 32 -4.93 14.42 7.25
N ASN A 33 -4.73 14.16 5.96
CA ASN A 33 -5.78 13.68 5.08
C ASN A 33 -5.78 12.15 4.95
N PHE A 34 -4.95 11.48 5.73
CA PHE A 34 -4.95 10.03 5.72
C PHE A 34 -6.17 9.48 6.44
N VAL A 35 -6.58 8.29 6.05
CA VAL A 35 -7.80 7.66 6.52
C VAL A 35 -7.68 7.30 8.01
N LYS A 36 -8.77 7.48 8.75
CA LYS A 36 -8.80 7.14 10.18
C LYS A 36 -8.79 5.64 10.40
N GLU A 37 -8.36 5.24 11.60
CA GLU A 37 -8.20 3.83 11.94
C GLU A 37 -9.48 3.02 11.79
N ASP A 38 -10.62 3.55 12.23
CA ASP A 38 -11.90 2.85 12.14
C ASP A 38 -12.31 2.60 10.69
N ILE A 39 -12.03 3.55 9.81
CA ILE A 39 -12.29 3.39 8.38
C ILE A 39 -11.36 2.34 7.80
N LEU A 40 -10.09 2.32 8.20
CA LEU A 40 -9.15 1.30 7.76
C LEU A 40 -9.55 -0.09 8.20
N ILE A 41 -10.05 -0.23 9.43
CA ILE A 41 -10.56 -1.51 9.92
C ILE A 41 -11.69 -2.01 9.02
N ASN A 42 -12.64 -1.14 8.71
CA ASN A 42 -13.75 -1.49 7.82
C ASN A 42 -13.26 -1.84 6.41
N TYR A 43 -12.26 -1.11 5.92
CA TYR A 43 -11.70 -1.37 4.61
C TYR A 43 -11.04 -2.76 4.54
N LEU A 44 -10.28 -3.13 5.58
CA LEU A 44 -9.65 -4.44 5.64
C LEU A 44 -10.69 -5.57 5.74
N LYS A 45 -11.79 -5.35 6.44
CA LYS A 45 -12.88 -6.33 6.50
C LYS A 45 -13.58 -6.50 5.16
N ARG A 46 -13.73 -5.40 4.42
CA ARG A 46 -14.36 -5.41 3.10
C ARG A 46 -13.47 -6.05 2.04
N ASN A 47 -12.16 -5.92 2.19
CA ASN A 47 -11.17 -6.41 1.25
C ASN A 47 -10.15 -7.30 1.95
N PRO A 48 -10.60 -8.47 2.47
CA PRO A 48 -9.70 -9.32 3.26
C PRO A 48 -8.56 -9.88 2.42
N GLY A 49 -7.36 -9.84 2.98
CA GLY A 49 -6.20 -10.47 2.36
C GLY A 49 -5.54 -9.69 1.23
N ILE A 50 -6.01 -8.49 0.88
CA ILE A 50 -5.52 -7.75 -0.28
C ILE A 50 -4.41 -6.76 0.10
N SER A 51 -4.65 -5.92 1.11
CA SER A 51 -3.62 -5.01 1.60
C SER A 51 -2.46 -5.78 2.21
N SER A 52 -1.24 -5.24 2.09
CA SER A 52 -0.05 -5.95 2.54
C SER A 52 0.81 -5.11 3.46
N VAL A 53 1.61 -5.81 4.26
CA VAL A 53 2.66 -5.21 5.06
C VAL A 53 3.97 -5.92 4.78
N ALA A 54 5.05 -5.17 4.94
CA ALA A 54 6.40 -5.71 4.93
C ALA A 54 6.95 -5.60 6.34
N CYS A 55 7.43 -6.69 6.89
CA CYS A 55 7.94 -6.69 8.25
C CYS A 55 9.25 -7.43 8.36
N THR A 56 10.02 -7.07 9.37
CA THR A 56 11.26 -7.77 9.74
C THR A 56 10.92 -9.10 10.39
N LEU A 57 11.95 -9.92 10.59
CA LEU A 57 11.76 -11.20 11.28
C LEU A 57 11.25 -11.03 12.71
N GLU A 58 11.54 -9.88 13.33
CA GLU A 58 11.07 -9.57 14.69
C GLU A 58 9.65 -9.03 14.72
N GLY A 59 9.03 -8.85 13.56
CA GLY A 59 7.64 -8.37 13.48
C GLY A 59 7.49 -6.86 13.38
N LYS A 60 8.59 -6.12 13.19
CA LYS A 60 8.51 -4.67 12.99
C LYS A 60 8.01 -4.38 11.59
N ILE A 61 6.94 -3.61 11.45
CA ILE A 61 6.41 -3.20 10.15
C ILE A 61 7.26 -2.06 9.60
N ILE A 62 7.83 -2.29 8.43
CA ILE A 62 8.70 -1.32 7.74
C ILE A 62 8.12 -0.83 6.42
N GLY A 63 6.97 -1.35 6.03
CA GLY A 63 6.25 -0.90 4.85
C GLY A 63 4.81 -1.38 4.88
N PHE A 64 3.94 -0.68 4.15
CA PHE A 64 2.57 -1.10 3.99
C PHE A 64 2.00 -0.64 2.66
N LEU A 65 0.98 -1.36 2.20
CA LEU A 65 0.28 -1.07 0.97
C LEU A 65 -1.21 -1.26 1.21
N LEU A 66 -2.00 -0.21 0.96
CA LEU A 66 -3.46 -0.27 1.05
C LEU A 66 -4.04 -0.56 -0.32
N ALA A 67 -4.73 -1.67 -0.45
CA ALA A 67 -5.33 -2.10 -1.70
C ALA A 67 -6.66 -2.79 -1.48
N GLY A 68 -7.53 -2.71 -2.47
CA GLY A 68 -8.81 -3.35 -2.48
C GLY A 68 -9.43 -3.33 -3.85
N HIS A 69 -10.73 -3.64 -3.95
CA HIS A 69 -11.43 -3.63 -5.23
C HIS A 69 -12.93 -3.41 -5.01
N ASP A 70 -13.61 -3.07 -6.10
CA ASP A 70 -15.06 -2.89 -6.12
C ASP A 70 -15.80 -4.03 -6.84
N GLY A 71 -15.10 -5.11 -7.15
CA GLY A 71 -15.63 -6.23 -7.91
C GLY A 71 -15.29 -6.16 -9.40
N ILE A 72 -14.88 -5.00 -9.89
CA ILE A 72 -14.55 -4.79 -11.31
C ILE A 72 -13.09 -4.43 -11.46
N ARG A 73 -12.63 -3.43 -10.72
CA ARG A 73 -11.25 -2.92 -10.77
C ARG A 73 -10.64 -2.85 -9.39
N GLY A 74 -9.33 -3.00 -9.34
CA GLY A 74 -8.57 -2.82 -8.12
C GLY A 74 -8.22 -1.37 -7.88
N PHE A 75 -7.93 -1.07 -6.62
CA PHE A 75 -7.47 0.26 -6.20
C PHE A 75 -6.28 0.10 -5.27
N ILE A 76 -5.18 0.75 -5.57
CA ILE A 76 -4.04 0.84 -4.66
C ILE A 76 -3.96 2.30 -4.21
N TYR A 77 -4.24 2.52 -2.93
CA TYR A 77 -4.36 3.87 -2.39
C TYR A 77 -3.07 4.41 -1.81
N HIS A 78 -2.23 3.53 -1.30
CA HIS A 78 -1.06 4.01 -0.57
C HIS A 78 0.00 2.95 -0.52
N ILE A 79 1.25 3.36 -0.79
CA ILE A 79 2.43 2.52 -0.60
C ILE A 79 3.42 3.35 0.18
N THR A 80 3.83 2.86 1.33
CA THR A 80 4.80 3.54 2.18
C THR A 80 5.86 2.54 2.61
N VAL A 81 7.12 2.93 2.51
CA VAL A 81 8.26 2.10 2.92
C VAL A 81 9.25 2.96 3.70
N ASN A 82 9.75 2.42 4.79
CA ASN A 82 10.84 3.04 5.53
C ASN A 82 12.11 3.04 4.65
N ASN A 83 12.68 4.22 4.43
CA ASN A 83 13.80 4.42 3.52
C ASN A 83 15.04 3.57 3.84
N GLN A 84 15.22 3.21 5.11
CA GLN A 84 16.38 2.43 5.54
C GLN A 84 16.42 1.03 4.93
N TYR A 85 15.30 0.51 4.45
CA TYR A 85 15.18 -0.89 4.02
C TYR A 85 15.13 -1.07 2.51
N GLY A 86 15.20 0.02 1.75
CA GLY A 86 15.17 -0.05 0.28
C GLY A 86 13.77 0.06 -0.29
N ILE A 87 13.38 1.28 -0.64
CA ILE A 87 12.01 1.60 -1.06
C ILE A 87 11.57 0.77 -2.27
N LYS A 88 12.40 0.73 -3.32
CA LYS A 88 12.01 0.08 -4.58
C LYS A 88 11.83 -1.42 -4.41
N ARG A 89 12.76 -2.07 -3.71
CA ARG A 89 12.72 -3.51 -3.50
C ARG A 89 11.50 -3.91 -2.67
N ILE A 90 11.31 -3.27 -1.53
CA ILE A 90 10.22 -3.59 -0.61
C ILE A 90 8.87 -3.23 -1.22
N GLY A 91 8.79 -2.06 -1.86
CA GLY A 91 7.56 -1.63 -2.52
C GLY A 91 7.12 -2.63 -3.58
N LYS A 92 8.07 -3.10 -4.40
CA LYS A 92 7.75 -4.08 -5.45
C LYS A 92 7.29 -5.41 -4.86
N MET A 93 7.91 -5.86 -3.78
CA MET A 93 7.49 -7.08 -3.11
C MET A 93 6.04 -7.00 -2.61
N MET A 94 5.67 -5.86 -2.03
CA MET A 94 4.30 -5.65 -1.57
C MET A 94 3.32 -5.54 -2.74
N ILE A 95 3.71 -4.85 -3.80
CA ILE A 95 2.89 -4.75 -5.01
C ILE A 95 2.63 -6.14 -5.59
N ASP A 96 3.67 -6.94 -5.75
CA ASP A 96 3.53 -8.30 -6.30
C ASP A 96 2.58 -9.14 -5.44
N TYR A 97 2.71 -9.05 -4.13
CA TYR A 97 1.83 -9.77 -3.21
C TYR A 97 0.37 -9.35 -3.40
N SER A 98 0.09 -8.05 -3.34
CA SER A 98 -1.28 -7.54 -3.41
C SER A 98 -1.91 -7.78 -4.79
N LEU A 99 -1.14 -7.64 -5.86
CA LEU A 99 -1.62 -7.96 -7.20
C LEU A 99 -1.97 -9.44 -7.33
N THR A 100 -1.18 -10.33 -6.72
CA THR A 100 -1.45 -11.75 -6.70
C THR A 100 -2.77 -12.04 -5.99
N GLN A 101 -3.00 -11.39 -4.85
CA GLN A 101 -4.25 -11.56 -4.11
C GLN A 101 -5.45 -11.05 -4.92
N LEU A 102 -5.31 -9.92 -5.60
CA LEU A 102 -6.36 -9.39 -6.46
C LEU A 102 -6.67 -10.34 -7.62
N LYS A 103 -5.65 -10.92 -8.22
CA LYS A 103 -5.85 -11.90 -9.31
C LYS A 103 -6.63 -13.12 -8.82
N LYS A 104 -6.41 -13.56 -7.60
CA LYS A 104 -7.13 -14.70 -7.03
C LYS A 104 -8.63 -14.45 -6.93
N VAL A 105 -9.04 -13.20 -6.82
CA VAL A 105 -10.47 -12.83 -6.79
C VAL A 105 -10.96 -12.27 -8.13
N GLY A 106 -10.18 -12.47 -9.20
CA GLY A 106 -10.59 -12.12 -10.57
C GLY A 106 -10.33 -10.69 -10.99
N ILE A 107 -9.53 -9.95 -10.23
CA ILE A 107 -9.24 -8.54 -10.52
C ILE A 107 -7.86 -8.43 -11.18
N ASN A 108 -7.83 -7.99 -12.44
CA ASN A 108 -6.60 -7.95 -13.24
C ASN A 108 -6.17 -6.55 -13.64
N THR A 109 -6.97 -5.54 -13.36
CA THR A 109 -6.66 -4.17 -13.72
C THR A 109 -7.23 -3.21 -12.68
N GLY A 110 -6.78 -1.98 -12.67
CA GLY A 110 -7.27 -1.00 -11.72
C GLY A 110 -6.51 0.32 -11.76
N PHE A 111 -6.61 1.03 -10.68
CA PHE A 111 -6.02 2.35 -10.51
C PHE A 111 -5.04 2.35 -9.34
N ILE A 112 -3.92 3.02 -9.53
CA ILE A 112 -3.00 3.29 -8.42
C ILE A 112 -2.92 4.79 -8.20
N PHE A 113 -3.10 5.20 -6.95
CA PHE A 113 -2.99 6.60 -6.54
C PHE A 113 -1.61 6.82 -5.95
N THR A 114 -0.81 7.65 -6.60
CA THR A 114 0.59 7.85 -6.19
C THR A 114 0.85 9.28 -5.80
N GLN A 115 1.73 9.43 -4.83
CA GLN A 115 2.37 10.71 -4.56
C GLN A 115 3.62 10.81 -5.44
N SER A 116 3.78 11.94 -6.08
CA SER A 116 4.72 12.15 -7.18
C SER A 116 6.19 11.88 -6.88
N SER A 117 6.56 11.74 -5.60
CA SER A 117 7.96 11.60 -5.22
C SER A 117 8.35 10.21 -4.72
N THR A 118 7.40 9.32 -4.48
CA THR A 118 7.69 8.11 -3.72
C THR A 118 7.96 6.88 -4.57
N PHE A 119 7.27 6.75 -5.70
CA PHE A 119 7.46 5.60 -6.60
C PHE A 119 7.27 6.05 -8.04
N ASP A 120 8.39 6.22 -8.73
CA ASP A 120 8.36 6.45 -10.17
C ASP A 120 8.33 5.09 -10.88
N LEU A 121 7.17 4.44 -10.81
CA LEU A 121 6.93 3.16 -11.46
C LEU A 121 5.80 3.26 -12.46
N GLU A 122 5.57 4.44 -13.03
CA GLU A 122 4.48 4.67 -13.96
C GLU A 122 4.55 3.72 -15.15
N GLU A 123 5.75 3.52 -15.69
CA GLU A 123 5.94 2.60 -16.80
C GLU A 123 5.57 1.17 -16.42
N PHE A 124 5.98 0.73 -15.23
CA PHE A 124 5.62 -0.59 -14.72
C PHE A 124 4.10 -0.76 -14.67
N TRP A 125 3.40 0.23 -14.12
CA TRP A 125 1.94 0.15 -13.98
C TRP A 125 1.24 0.15 -15.33
N ASN A 126 1.69 1.00 -16.24
CA ASN A 126 1.13 1.04 -17.58
C ASN A 126 1.34 -0.28 -18.32
N ASP A 127 2.50 -0.91 -18.15
CA ASP A 127 2.80 -2.19 -18.81
C ASP A 127 1.88 -3.31 -18.36
N ILE A 128 1.42 -3.30 -17.13
CA ILE A 128 0.52 -4.34 -16.62
C ILE A 128 -0.95 -3.92 -16.71
N GLY A 129 -1.25 -2.80 -17.35
CA GLY A 129 -2.63 -2.36 -17.58
C GLY A 129 -3.28 -1.62 -16.44
N TRP A 130 -2.50 -1.05 -15.54
CA TRP A 130 -3.00 -0.23 -14.44
C TRP A 130 -2.83 1.24 -14.76
N THR A 131 -3.79 2.07 -14.35
CA THR A 131 -3.77 3.51 -14.58
C THR A 131 -3.26 4.22 -13.34
N VAL A 132 -2.23 5.05 -13.54
CA VAL A 132 -1.66 5.86 -12.46
C VAL A 132 -2.44 7.16 -12.36
N ILE A 133 -2.92 7.45 -11.16
CA ILE A 133 -3.65 8.69 -10.87
C ILE A 133 -2.87 9.47 -9.82
N PRO A 134 -2.41 10.69 -10.14
CA PRO A 134 -1.72 11.52 -9.15
C PRO A 134 -2.62 11.81 -7.95
N ASP A 135 -2.03 11.69 -6.76
CA ASP A 135 -2.75 11.80 -5.49
C ASP A 135 -3.48 13.14 -5.33
N LYS A 136 -2.95 14.19 -5.95
CA LYS A 136 -3.56 15.52 -5.90
C LYS A 136 -4.98 15.58 -6.47
N TYR A 137 -5.37 14.57 -7.25
CA TYR A 137 -6.73 14.48 -7.81
C TYR A 137 -7.65 13.61 -6.96
N CYS A 138 -7.15 13.07 -5.87
CA CYS A 138 -7.86 12.12 -5.02
C CYS A 138 -8.02 12.65 -3.60
N LEU A 139 -8.24 13.96 -3.47
CA LEU A 139 -8.39 14.59 -2.16
C LEU A 139 -9.69 14.15 -1.51
N ILE A 140 -9.56 13.56 -0.34
CA ILE A 140 -10.67 13.23 0.52
C ILE A 140 -10.71 14.27 1.63
N ASN A 141 -11.72 15.07 1.63
CA ASN A 141 -11.90 16.07 2.66
C ASN A 141 -12.64 15.48 3.87
#